data_ce0d3c4770edc55fdc9079f2f3e04950
#
_entry.id   ce0d3c4770edc55fdc9079f2f3e04950
#
_cell.length_a   1.000
_cell.length_b   1.000
_cell.length_c   1.000
_cell.angle_alpha   90.00
_cell.angle_beta   90.00
_cell.angle_gamma   90.00
#
_symmetry.space_group_name_H-M   'P 1'
#
loop_
_entity.id
_entity.type
_entity.pdbx_description
1 polymer ?
#
loop_
_entity_poly.entity_id
_entity_poly.type
_entity_poly.pdbx_seq_one_letter_code
_entity_poly.pdbx_strand_id
1 'polypeptide(L)'
;MSKISNLIDFYNGKSLNKDKVTSNSMKFTGNGILDYPKTRKKEVSQLTTLSNSDINIICNTLKIPLKGVFMKDEFKLPLQDGNYIMNLQDSHEGGSHWVAFIKNKSNIFYHDSYAVIMPQNQYDLFKSNQNNIYYNTLQKQSLETTSCGWWSIYFLYYMYYSKGTLQKRFINFNKMFEHKKTNEHVDIKMNKNEALLLKIFKEIYFS
;
A
#
# COMPACT_ATOMS: atom_id res chain seq x y z
N MET A 1 11.16 -10.60 -19.54
CA MET A 1 11.27 -9.88 -18.25
C MET A 1 9.89 -9.32 -17.94
N SER A 2 9.37 -9.46 -16.73
CA SER A 2 8.02 -9.01 -16.39
C SER A 2 7.95 -7.48 -16.33
N LYS A 3 6.77 -6.87 -16.60
CA LYS A 3 6.52 -5.43 -16.46
C LYS A 3 7.00 -4.87 -15.10
N ILE A 4 7.04 -5.71 -14.08
CA ILE A 4 7.45 -5.42 -12.71
C ILE A 4 8.95 -5.18 -12.59
N SER A 5 9.80 -5.97 -13.28
CA SER A 5 11.25 -5.76 -13.21
C SER A 5 11.64 -4.42 -13.81
N ASN A 6 10.92 -3.95 -14.82
CA ASN A 6 11.16 -2.65 -15.46
C ASN A 6 10.81 -1.47 -14.55
N LEU A 7 9.74 -1.58 -13.74
CA LEU A 7 9.35 -0.55 -12.77
C LEU A 7 10.37 -0.45 -11.63
N ILE A 8 10.80 -1.58 -11.11
CA ILE A 8 11.82 -1.64 -10.05
C ILE A 8 13.16 -1.12 -10.58
N ASP A 9 13.52 -1.43 -11.83
CA ASP A 9 14.76 -0.94 -12.47
C ASP A 9 14.71 0.58 -12.72
N PHE A 10 13.53 1.15 -13.05
CA PHE A 10 13.35 2.60 -13.17
C PHE A 10 13.64 3.33 -11.85
N TYR A 11 13.15 2.81 -10.72
CA TYR A 11 13.42 3.40 -9.40
C TYR A 11 14.84 3.17 -8.89
N ASN A 12 15.56 2.22 -9.47
CA ASN A 12 16.99 1.99 -9.21
C ASN A 12 17.92 2.79 -10.14
N GLY A 13 17.39 3.75 -10.90
CA GLY A 13 18.17 4.67 -11.76
C GLY A 13 18.53 4.11 -13.13
N LYS A 14 17.87 3.03 -13.58
CA LYS A 14 18.05 2.51 -14.95
C LYS A 14 16.98 3.09 -15.88
N SER A 15 17.38 3.61 -17.05
CA SER A 15 16.47 4.16 -18.05
C SER A 15 15.57 3.07 -18.66
N LEU A 16 14.29 3.37 -18.81
CA LEU A 16 13.31 2.53 -19.51
C LEU A 16 13.30 2.83 -21.01
N ASN A 17 13.37 1.78 -21.84
CA ASN A 17 13.04 1.89 -23.25
C ASN A 17 11.53 2.18 -23.42
N LYS A 18 11.25 3.24 -24.19
CA LYS A 18 9.89 3.76 -24.45
C LYS A 18 9.21 2.96 -25.57
N ASP A 19 8.75 1.74 -25.32
CA ASP A 19 7.90 1.05 -26.29
C ASP A 19 6.53 0.72 -25.69
N LYS A 20 5.55 1.41 -26.26
CA LYS A 20 4.09 1.24 -26.32
C LYS A 20 3.41 0.48 -25.18
N VAL A 21 2.74 1.23 -24.29
CA VAL A 21 1.71 0.72 -23.38
C VAL A 21 0.34 1.22 -23.82
N THR A 22 -0.52 0.31 -24.26
CA THR A 22 -1.96 0.57 -24.43
C THR A 22 -2.66 0.40 -23.08
N SER A 23 -3.35 1.43 -22.60
CA SER A 23 -4.00 1.48 -21.29
C SER A 23 -5.48 1.10 -21.37
N ASN A 24 -5.94 0.16 -20.55
CA ASN A 24 -7.34 -0.04 -20.22
C ASN A 24 -7.60 0.54 -18.81
N SER A 25 -8.51 1.51 -18.70
CA SER A 25 -8.81 2.22 -17.45
C SER A 25 -10.07 1.71 -16.76
N MET A 26 -10.05 1.66 -15.42
CA MET A 26 -11.20 1.37 -14.55
C MET A 26 -11.77 2.63 -13.92
N LYS A 27 -13.10 2.66 -13.73
CA LYS A 27 -13.82 3.72 -13.02
C LYS A 27 -14.02 3.39 -11.57
N PHE A 28 -13.83 4.39 -10.71
CA PHE A 28 -14.33 4.38 -9.33
C PHE A 28 -15.61 5.21 -9.23
N THR A 29 -16.64 4.70 -8.60
CA THR A 29 -17.83 5.46 -8.17
C THR A 29 -17.68 5.86 -6.72
N GLY A 30 -18.34 6.96 -6.30
CA GLY A 30 -18.18 7.57 -4.97
C GLY A 30 -18.57 6.69 -3.77
N ASN A 31 -18.92 5.42 -3.98
CA ASN A 31 -19.29 4.45 -2.93
C ASN A 31 -18.29 3.29 -2.83
N GLY A 32 -17.06 3.42 -3.36
CA GLY A 32 -16.03 2.40 -3.23
C GLY A 32 -16.26 1.12 -4.08
N ILE A 33 -17.33 1.07 -4.90
CA ILE A 33 -17.63 -0.07 -5.75
C ILE A 33 -16.83 0.04 -7.05
N LEU A 34 -16.06 -1.00 -7.37
CA LEU A 34 -15.43 -1.16 -8.67
C LEU A 34 -16.50 -1.56 -9.68
N ASP A 35 -17.00 -0.61 -10.46
CA ASP A 35 -17.76 -0.92 -11.66
C ASP A 35 -16.82 -1.39 -12.76
N TYR A 36 -17.03 -2.61 -13.27
CA TYR A 36 -16.34 -3.18 -14.43
C TYR A 36 -17.16 -2.96 -15.70
N PRO A 37 -17.10 -1.81 -16.37
CA PRO A 37 -17.72 -1.70 -17.68
C PRO A 37 -16.73 -2.14 -18.74
N LYS A 38 -17.13 -3.11 -19.56
CA LYS A 38 -16.39 -3.54 -20.76
C LYS A 38 -16.25 -2.46 -21.84
N THR A 39 -16.71 -1.24 -21.61
CA THR A 39 -16.73 -0.18 -22.62
C THR A 39 -16.62 1.20 -21.98
N ARG A 40 -15.55 1.87 -22.25
CA ARG A 40 -15.09 3.26 -22.12
C ARG A 40 -14.00 3.48 -21.08
N LYS A 41 -12.80 3.82 -21.62
CA LYS A 41 -11.65 4.32 -20.86
C LYS A 41 -12.02 5.66 -20.23
N LYS A 42 -12.30 5.70 -18.94
CA LYS A 42 -12.31 6.95 -18.18
C LYS A 42 -10.94 7.09 -17.51
N GLU A 43 -10.28 8.19 -17.73
CA GLU A 43 -8.97 8.43 -17.16
C GLU A 43 -9.10 8.54 -15.63
N VAL A 44 -8.41 7.66 -14.89
CA VAL A 44 -8.32 7.75 -13.45
C VAL A 44 -7.40 8.90 -13.11
N SER A 45 -7.96 9.98 -12.54
CA SER A 45 -7.24 11.20 -12.20
C SER A 45 -6.69 11.18 -10.76
N GLN A 46 -7.29 10.38 -9.86
CA GLN A 46 -6.88 10.26 -8.46
C GLN A 46 -7.26 8.91 -7.85
N LEU A 47 -6.55 8.53 -6.80
CA LEU A 47 -6.84 7.34 -5.99
C LEU A 47 -7.79 7.73 -4.85
N THR A 48 -8.96 7.06 -4.79
CA THR A 48 -10.01 7.34 -3.81
C THR A 48 -9.97 6.38 -2.64
N THR A 49 -10.80 6.61 -1.62
CA THR A 49 -10.99 5.69 -0.49
C THR A 49 -11.39 4.29 -0.97
N LEU A 50 -10.84 3.26 -0.32
CA LEU A 50 -11.16 1.86 -0.57
C LEU A 50 -11.90 1.25 0.62
N SER A 51 -12.91 0.41 0.31
CA SER A 51 -13.54 -0.49 1.27
C SER A 51 -12.74 -1.80 1.43
N ASN A 52 -13.11 -2.62 2.43
CA ASN A 52 -12.56 -3.97 2.61
C ASN A 52 -12.72 -4.82 1.32
N SER A 53 -13.88 -4.71 0.66
CA SER A 53 -14.17 -5.43 -0.58
C SER A 53 -13.26 -4.99 -1.71
N ASP A 54 -13.07 -3.68 -1.89
CA ASP A 54 -12.20 -3.13 -2.93
C ASP A 54 -10.75 -3.62 -2.74
N ILE A 55 -10.25 -3.57 -1.50
CA ILE A 55 -8.91 -4.06 -1.17
C ILE A 55 -8.74 -5.52 -1.53
N ASN A 56 -9.72 -6.37 -1.18
CA ASN A 56 -9.68 -7.79 -1.51
C ASN A 56 -9.68 -8.02 -3.04
N ILE A 57 -10.53 -7.32 -3.78
CA ILE A 57 -10.61 -7.41 -5.24
C ILE A 57 -9.29 -7.00 -5.89
N ILE A 58 -8.72 -5.86 -5.47
CA ILE A 58 -7.46 -5.34 -6.03
C ILE A 58 -6.30 -6.30 -5.70
N CYS A 59 -6.18 -6.77 -4.46
CA CYS A 59 -5.14 -7.72 -4.08
C CYS A 59 -5.24 -9.04 -4.85
N ASN A 60 -6.44 -9.57 -5.04
CA ASN A 60 -6.68 -10.77 -5.85
C ASN A 60 -6.29 -10.55 -7.32
N THR A 61 -6.67 -9.41 -7.91
CA THR A 61 -6.31 -9.05 -9.29
C THR A 61 -4.81 -8.94 -9.47
N LEU A 62 -4.12 -8.32 -8.50
CA LEU A 62 -2.66 -8.19 -8.48
C LEU A 62 -1.94 -9.46 -8.00
N LYS A 63 -2.68 -10.53 -7.68
CA LYS A 63 -2.15 -11.82 -7.18
C LYS A 63 -1.27 -11.65 -5.93
N ILE A 64 -1.62 -10.72 -5.06
CA ILE A 64 -0.99 -10.55 -3.75
C ILE A 64 -1.64 -11.55 -2.79
N PRO A 65 -0.91 -12.51 -2.21
CA PRO A 65 -1.48 -13.46 -1.26
C PRO A 65 -1.82 -12.74 0.04
N LEU A 66 -3.10 -12.44 0.24
CA LEU A 66 -3.61 -11.75 1.43
C LEU A 66 -4.19 -12.77 2.41
N LYS A 67 -3.82 -12.70 3.68
CA LYS A 67 -4.39 -13.52 4.77
C LYS A 67 -5.68 -12.92 5.31
N GLY A 68 -5.83 -11.61 5.23
CA GLY A 68 -7.07 -10.95 5.59
C GLY A 68 -7.00 -9.42 5.52
N VAL A 69 -8.22 -8.85 5.44
CA VAL A 69 -8.48 -7.43 5.62
C VAL A 69 -9.40 -7.32 6.82
N PHE A 70 -8.97 -6.64 7.86
CA PHE A 70 -9.62 -6.62 9.17
C PHE A 70 -9.86 -5.20 9.66
N MET A 71 -10.90 -5.03 10.48
CA MET A 71 -10.97 -3.92 11.42
C MET A 71 -10.11 -4.24 12.65
N LYS A 72 -9.70 -3.22 13.39
CA LYS A 72 -8.77 -3.36 14.52
C LYS A 72 -9.22 -4.39 15.57
N ASP A 73 -10.49 -4.45 15.88
CA ASP A 73 -11.11 -5.35 16.86
C ASP A 73 -11.36 -6.78 16.34
N GLU A 74 -11.33 -6.99 15.03
CA GLU A 74 -11.51 -8.32 14.42
C GLU A 74 -10.24 -9.17 14.45
N PHE A 75 -9.15 -8.58 14.87
CA PHE A 75 -7.84 -9.16 14.81
C PHE A 75 -7.63 -10.24 15.88
N LYS A 76 -7.39 -11.48 15.48
CA LYS A 76 -7.24 -12.63 16.40
C LYS A 76 -5.84 -13.20 16.39
N LEU A 77 -5.36 -13.60 17.57
CA LEU A 77 -4.13 -14.35 17.74
C LEU A 77 -4.39 -15.87 17.78
N PRO A 78 -3.39 -16.71 17.43
CA PRO A 78 -2.06 -16.35 16.92
C PRO A 78 -2.08 -15.98 15.43
N LEU A 79 -1.29 -14.97 15.07
CA LEU A 79 -1.10 -14.61 13.66
C LEU A 79 -0.28 -15.65 12.92
N GLN A 80 -0.80 -16.10 11.80
CA GLN A 80 -0.03 -16.88 10.81
C GLN A 80 0.93 -15.99 10.02
N ASP A 81 1.97 -16.58 9.44
CA ASP A 81 2.81 -15.88 8.49
C ASP A 81 2.00 -15.49 7.24
N GLY A 82 2.16 -14.26 6.79
CA GLY A 82 1.42 -13.74 5.63
C GLY A 82 1.29 -12.22 5.59
N ASN A 83 0.52 -11.74 4.62
CA ASN A 83 0.25 -10.34 4.35
C ASN A 83 -1.12 -9.96 4.88
N TYR A 84 -1.22 -8.79 5.51
CA TYR A 84 -2.42 -8.30 6.18
C TYR A 84 -2.64 -6.81 5.89
N ILE A 85 -3.90 -6.43 5.77
CA ILE A 85 -4.31 -5.01 5.78
C ILE A 85 -5.32 -4.85 6.92
N MET A 86 -5.15 -3.79 7.71
CA MET A 86 -5.97 -3.52 8.89
C MET A 86 -6.43 -2.07 8.88
N ASN A 87 -7.72 -1.85 9.19
CA ASN A 87 -8.23 -0.52 9.53
C ASN A 87 -7.93 -0.22 11.01
N LEU A 88 -7.59 1.03 11.33
CA LEU A 88 -7.28 1.44 12.70
C LEU A 88 -8.52 1.75 13.55
N GLN A 89 -9.73 1.63 12.98
CA GLN A 89 -11.00 1.72 13.72
C GLN A 89 -11.60 0.34 13.99
N ASP A 90 -12.52 0.32 14.94
CA ASP A 90 -13.29 -0.88 15.30
C ASP A 90 -14.42 -1.14 14.29
N SER A 91 -14.94 -2.35 14.24
CA SER A 91 -15.92 -2.80 13.22
C SER A 91 -17.26 -2.06 13.25
N HIS A 92 -17.61 -1.47 14.39
CA HIS A 92 -18.82 -0.63 14.54
C HIS A 92 -18.62 0.84 14.17
N GLU A 93 -17.39 1.24 13.82
CA GLU A 93 -17.03 2.59 13.36
C GLU A 93 -17.00 2.64 11.81
N GLY A 94 -17.00 3.85 11.26
CA GLY A 94 -17.07 4.04 9.80
C GLY A 94 -15.83 3.65 8.99
N GLY A 95 -14.72 3.31 9.66
CA GLY A 95 -13.41 3.10 9.05
C GLY A 95 -12.71 4.43 8.74
N SER A 96 -11.44 4.57 9.11
CA SER A 96 -10.70 5.84 8.97
C SER A 96 -9.39 5.69 8.19
N HIS A 97 -8.61 4.69 8.54
CA HIS A 97 -7.24 4.61 8.04
C HIS A 97 -6.78 3.16 7.88
N TRP A 98 -6.26 2.86 6.69
CA TRP A 98 -5.71 1.56 6.35
C TRP A 98 -4.20 1.52 6.54
N VAL A 99 -3.74 0.47 7.19
CA VAL A 99 -2.32 0.13 7.35
C VAL A 99 -2.06 -1.30 6.87
N ALA A 100 -0.83 -1.59 6.51
CA ALA A 100 -0.46 -2.93 6.07
C ALA A 100 0.68 -3.49 6.90
N PHE A 101 0.69 -4.82 7.09
CA PHE A 101 1.82 -5.48 7.70
C PHE A 101 2.05 -6.88 7.14
N ILE A 102 3.28 -7.34 7.28
CA ILE A 102 3.70 -8.69 6.92
C ILE A 102 4.22 -9.38 8.16
N LYS A 103 3.62 -10.50 8.52
CA LYS A 103 4.14 -11.42 9.54
C LYS A 103 5.02 -12.47 8.84
N ASN A 104 6.25 -12.61 9.29
CA ASN A 104 7.15 -13.66 8.82
C ASN A 104 8.00 -14.18 9.98
N LYS A 105 7.73 -15.38 10.43
CA LYS A 105 8.32 -15.96 11.62
C LYS A 105 8.19 -15.02 12.84
N SER A 106 9.30 -14.61 13.44
CA SER A 106 9.38 -13.66 14.55
C SER A 106 9.47 -12.19 14.12
N ASN A 107 9.17 -11.85 12.84
CA ASN A 107 9.28 -10.48 12.36
C ASN A 107 7.94 -9.97 11.87
N ILE A 108 7.63 -8.70 12.17
CA ILE A 108 6.51 -7.96 11.64
C ILE A 108 7.06 -6.71 10.95
N PHE A 109 6.70 -6.55 9.67
CA PHE A 109 7.01 -5.36 8.87
C PHE A 109 5.72 -4.56 8.71
N TYR A 110 5.59 -3.48 9.47
CA TYR A 110 4.41 -2.64 9.53
C TYR A 110 4.61 -1.36 8.73
N HIS A 111 3.63 -1.01 7.94
CA HIS A 111 3.62 0.19 7.11
C HIS A 111 2.35 1.01 7.34
N ASP A 112 2.56 2.25 7.72
CA ASP A 112 1.56 3.32 7.78
C ASP A 112 1.99 4.45 6.85
N SER A 113 1.14 4.84 5.90
CA SER A 113 1.45 5.87 4.92
C SER A 113 1.60 7.28 5.54
N TYR A 114 0.97 7.53 6.69
CA TYR A 114 1.16 8.76 7.47
C TYR A 114 2.33 8.67 8.44
N ALA A 115 2.94 7.50 8.60
CA ALA A 115 3.98 7.23 9.59
C ALA A 115 3.56 7.53 11.04
N VAL A 116 2.27 7.36 11.35
CA VAL A 116 1.76 7.43 12.72
C VAL A 116 2.26 6.20 13.49
N ILE A 117 2.59 6.43 14.74
CA ILE A 117 3.01 5.35 15.64
C ILE A 117 1.87 4.33 15.76
N MET A 118 2.23 3.06 15.64
CA MET A 118 1.28 1.95 15.83
C MET A 118 0.53 2.13 17.16
N PRO A 119 -0.79 1.99 17.18
CA PRO A 119 -1.56 2.05 18.42
C PRO A 119 -1.01 1.09 19.48
N GLN A 120 -0.97 1.51 20.76
CA GLN A 120 -0.30 0.79 21.84
C GLN A 120 -0.82 -0.64 22.00
N ASN A 121 -2.12 -0.84 21.91
CA ASN A 121 -2.75 -2.16 22.02
C ASN A 121 -2.30 -3.14 20.90
N GLN A 122 -2.12 -2.67 19.67
CA GLN A 122 -1.57 -3.48 18.58
C GLN A 122 -0.07 -3.76 18.79
N TYR A 123 0.66 -2.75 19.25
CA TYR A 123 2.07 -2.94 19.56
C TYR A 123 2.27 -4.01 20.63
N ASP A 124 1.51 -3.93 21.73
CA ASP A 124 1.58 -4.90 22.83
C ASP A 124 1.17 -6.31 22.35
N LEU A 125 0.13 -6.39 21.51
CA LEU A 125 -0.31 -7.64 20.90
C LEU A 125 0.79 -8.29 20.04
N PHE A 126 1.49 -7.51 19.23
CA PHE A 126 2.58 -8.01 18.42
C PHE A 126 3.80 -8.38 19.28
N LYS A 127 4.11 -7.62 20.31
CA LYS A 127 5.22 -7.85 21.23
C LYS A 127 5.00 -9.04 22.16
N SER A 128 3.78 -9.32 22.59
CA SER A 128 3.46 -10.46 23.45
C SER A 128 3.88 -11.80 22.86
N ASN A 129 4.01 -11.88 21.54
CA ASN A 129 4.50 -13.05 20.80
C ASN A 129 6.01 -12.99 20.48
N GLN A 130 6.78 -12.17 21.17
CA GLN A 130 8.23 -11.98 20.99
C GLN A 130 8.65 -11.60 19.57
N ASN A 131 7.77 -10.92 18.83
CA ASN A 131 8.09 -10.47 17.49
C ASN A 131 9.00 -9.24 17.49
N ASN A 132 9.91 -9.20 16.50
CA ASN A 132 10.62 -7.97 16.14
C ASN A 132 9.70 -7.14 15.23
N ILE A 133 9.45 -5.88 15.60
CA ILE A 133 8.58 -4.99 14.83
C ILE A 133 9.43 -3.97 14.10
N TYR A 134 9.33 -3.97 12.77
CA TYR A 134 9.91 -2.98 11.85
C TYR A 134 8.79 -2.10 11.36
N TYR A 135 8.89 -0.78 11.53
CA TYR A 135 7.88 0.19 11.09
C TYR A 135 8.54 1.40 10.42
N ASN A 136 7.80 2.04 9.52
CA ASN A 136 8.29 3.27 8.89
C ASN A 136 8.04 4.47 9.80
N THR A 137 8.99 5.42 9.76
CA THR A 137 8.95 6.67 10.54
C THR A 137 8.83 7.91 9.67
N LEU A 138 8.67 7.74 8.37
CA LEU A 138 8.62 8.82 7.41
C LEU A 138 7.30 8.81 6.65
N GLN A 139 6.55 9.90 6.72
CA GLN A 139 5.28 10.10 6.03
C GLN A 139 5.48 10.08 4.50
N LYS A 140 4.56 9.42 3.79
CA LYS A 140 4.54 9.32 2.33
C LYS A 140 3.26 9.88 1.72
N GLN A 141 2.14 9.71 2.41
CA GLN A 141 0.82 10.15 1.99
C GLN A 141 0.59 11.61 2.38
N SER A 142 -0.06 12.40 1.51
CA SER A 142 -0.58 13.72 1.86
C SER A 142 -1.74 13.59 2.85
N LEU A 143 -1.81 14.51 3.83
CA LEU A 143 -2.94 14.56 4.79
C LEU A 143 -4.27 14.95 4.12
N GLU A 144 -4.22 15.47 2.90
CA GLU A 144 -5.39 15.90 2.11
C GLU A 144 -5.99 14.76 1.26
N THR A 145 -5.37 13.56 1.25
CA THR A 145 -5.79 12.44 0.43
C THR A 145 -6.35 11.30 1.26
N THR A 146 -7.18 10.46 0.63
CA THR A 146 -7.78 9.26 1.22
C THR A 146 -7.19 7.97 0.63
N SER A 147 -5.96 8.03 0.16
CA SER A 147 -5.28 6.95 -0.60
C SER A 147 -4.61 5.88 0.28
N CYS A 148 -4.84 5.87 1.61
CA CYS A 148 -4.18 4.95 2.54
C CYS A 148 -4.34 3.45 2.18
N GLY A 149 -5.51 3.05 1.67
CA GLY A 149 -5.74 1.69 1.17
C GLY A 149 -4.82 1.35 -0.02
N TRP A 150 -4.62 2.28 -0.94
CA TRP A 150 -3.72 2.12 -2.09
C TRP A 150 -2.26 2.02 -1.65
N TRP A 151 -1.84 2.84 -0.69
CA TRP A 151 -0.52 2.75 -0.08
C TRP A 151 -0.29 1.39 0.57
N SER A 152 -1.28 0.87 1.29
CA SER A 152 -1.23 -0.44 1.93
C SER A 152 -1.11 -1.57 0.91
N ILE A 153 -1.88 -1.53 -0.18
CA ILE A 153 -1.81 -2.49 -1.27
C ILE A 153 -0.44 -2.41 -1.97
N TYR A 154 0.04 -1.19 -2.27
CA TYR A 154 1.32 -1.03 -2.94
C TYR A 154 2.50 -1.50 -2.08
N PHE A 155 2.47 -1.25 -0.77
CA PHE A 155 3.45 -1.81 0.15
C PHE A 155 3.52 -3.33 0.04
N LEU A 156 2.38 -4.02 0.13
CA LEU A 156 2.33 -5.49 0.03
C LEU A 156 2.77 -5.98 -1.36
N TYR A 157 2.34 -5.29 -2.42
CA TYR A 157 2.76 -5.59 -3.78
C TYR A 157 4.27 -5.52 -3.94
N TYR A 158 4.88 -4.41 -3.52
CA TYR A 158 6.32 -4.23 -3.57
C TYR A 158 7.06 -5.28 -2.76
N MET A 159 6.60 -5.51 -1.52
CA MET A 159 7.21 -6.49 -0.61
C MET A 159 7.11 -7.93 -1.16
N TYR A 160 6.07 -8.24 -1.90
CA TYR A 160 5.88 -9.58 -2.47
C TYR A 160 6.71 -9.79 -3.74
N TYR A 161 6.73 -8.83 -4.66
CA TYR A 161 7.35 -9.00 -5.97
C TYR A 161 8.81 -8.56 -6.07
N SER A 162 9.32 -7.78 -5.12
CA SER A 162 10.71 -7.35 -5.11
C SER A 162 11.66 -8.48 -4.73
N LYS A 163 12.91 -8.39 -5.19
CA LYS A 163 13.98 -9.34 -4.86
C LYS A 163 14.69 -8.97 -3.55
N GLY A 164 15.26 -9.97 -2.90
CA GLY A 164 16.06 -9.81 -1.68
C GLY A 164 15.30 -10.21 -0.40
N THR A 165 15.94 -10.06 0.75
CA THR A 165 15.32 -10.35 2.05
C THR A 165 14.19 -9.36 2.34
N LEU A 166 13.20 -9.75 3.16
CA LEU A 166 12.11 -8.86 3.55
C LEU A 166 12.62 -7.56 4.18
N GLN A 167 13.66 -7.65 5.01
CA GLN A 167 14.29 -6.50 5.65
C GLN A 167 14.89 -5.51 4.61
N LYS A 168 15.61 -6.04 3.62
CA LYS A 168 16.16 -5.21 2.53
C LYS A 168 15.06 -4.59 1.67
N ARG A 169 14.01 -5.35 1.35
CA ARG A 169 12.84 -4.83 0.61
C ARG A 169 12.14 -3.71 1.40
N PHE A 170 11.93 -3.90 2.71
CA PHE A 170 11.33 -2.89 3.57
C PHE A 170 12.13 -1.58 3.60
N ILE A 171 13.46 -1.68 3.74
CA ILE A 171 14.36 -0.52 3.70
C ILE A 171 14.27 0.18 2.33
N ASN A 172 14.32 -0.60 1.23
CA ASN A 172 14.26 -0.05 -0.12
C ASN A 172 12.91 0.61 -0.42
N PHE A 173 11.79 0.00 0.00
CA PHE A 173 10.46 0.61 -0.12
C PHE A 173 10.40 1.97 0.57
N ASN A 174 10.96 2.06 1.76
CA ASN A 174 10.97 3.32 2.50
C ASN A 174 11.83 4.41 1.85
N LYS A 175 12.84 4.03 1.07
CA LYS A 175 13.71 4.97 0.35
C LYS A 175 13.17 5.43 -1.01
N MET A 176 12.13 4.77 -1.54
CA MET A 176 11.59 5.07 -2.89
C MET A 176 10.85 6.40 -2.97
N PHE A 177 10.33 6.90 -1.88
CA PHE A 177 9.46 8.05 -1.84
C PHE A 177 10.15 9.24 -1.22
N GLU A 178 9.73 10.44 -1.64
CA GLU A 178 10.20 11.66 -1.02
C GLU A 178 9.70 11.76 0.44
N HIS A 179 10.53 12.32 1.32
CA HIS A 179 10.26 12.45 2.73
C HIS A 179 10.32 13.92 3.12
N LYS A 180 9.55 14.29 4.16
CA LYS A 180 9.63 15.62 4.76
C LYS A 180 11.02 15.83 5.36
N LYS A 181 11.74 16.85 4.91
CA LYS A 181 12.83 17.47 5.65
C LYS A 181 12.26 18.59 6.51
N THR A 182 12.80 18.79 7.69
CA THR A 182 12.25 19.59 8.79
C THR A 182 11.85 21.05 8.49
N ASN A 183 12.15 21.61 7.30
CA ASN A 183 11.90 23.03 6.96
C ASN A 183 11.26 23.23 5.56
N GLU A 184 10.66 22.21 4.95
CA GLU A 184 10.08 22.35 3.61
C GLU A 184 8.54 22.25 3.66
N HIS A 185 7.87 22.95 2.74
CA HIS A 185 6.42 22.83 2.54
C HIS A 185 6.03 21.37 2.28
N VAL A 186 5.31 20.77 3.21
CA VAL A 186 4.98 19.35 3.28
C VAL A 186 4.22 18.89 2.04
N ASP A 187 3.33 19.77 1.55
CA ASP A 187 2.31 19.40 0.58
C ASP A 187 2.87 19.08 -0.80
N ILE A 188 3.89 19.81 -1.26
CA ILE A 188 4.46 19.62 -2.62
C ILE A 188 5.11 18.24 -2.77
N LYS A 189 5.81 17.75 -1.73
CA LYS A 189 6.49 16.45 -1.80
C LYS A 189 5.53 15.28 -1.68
N MET A 190 4.54 15.40 -0.80
CA MET A 190 3.53 14.38 -0.64
C MET A 190 2.65 14.28 -1.90
N ASN A 191 2.33 15.39 -2.54
CA ASN A 191 1.63 15.39 -3.83
C ASN A 191 2.42 14.70 -4.95
N LYS A 192 3.76 14.78 -4.95
CA LYS A 192 4.60 14.01 -5.87
C LYS A 192 4.52 12.51 -5.59
N ASN A 193 4.50 12.10 -4.33
CA ASN A 193 4.34 10.70 -3.95
C ASN A 193 2.97 10.16 -4.38
N GLU A 194 1.88 10.94 -4.22
CA GLU A 194 0.54 10.57 -4.68
C GLU A 194 0.49 10.42 -6.21
N ALA A 195 1.07 11.35 -6.93
CA ALA A 195 1.17 11.29 -8.40
C ALA A 195 1.97 10.05 -8.85
N LEU A 196 3.04 9.72 -8.13
CA LEU A 196 3.85 8.55 -8.39
C LEU A 196 3.06 7.26 -8.10
N LEU A 197 2.36 7.20 -6.97
CA LEU A 197 1.52 6.05 -6.61
C LEU A 197 0.42 5.83 -7.66
N LEU A 198 -0.27 6.89 -8.08
CA LEU A 198 -1.27 6.84 -9.15
C LEU A 198 -0.66 6.31 -10.47
N LYS A 199 0.52 6.80 -10.84
CA LYS A 199 1.23 6.32 -12.04
C LYS A 199 1.53 4.83 -11.95
N ILE A 200 2.00 4.36 -10.80
CA ILE A 200 2.28 2.94 -10.57
C ILE A 200 1.00 2.10 -10.75
N PHE A 201 -0.12 2.50 -10.14
CA PHE A 201 -1.37 1.76 -10.28
C PHE A 201 -1.93 1.82 -11.72
N LYS A 202 -1.73 2.91 -12.45
CA LYS A 202 -2.05 2.95 -13.88
C LYS A 202 -1.31 1.87 -14.68
N GLU A 203 -0.10 1.52 -14.28
CA GLU A 203 0.71 0.52 -14.96
C GLU A 203 0.44 -0.92 -14.50
N ILE A 204 0.19 -1.14 -13.20
CA ILE A 204 0.08 -2.51 -12.66
C ILE A 204 -1.36 -3.02 -12.54
N TYR A 205 -2.34 -2.12 -12.43
CA TYR A 205 -3.73 -2.47 -12.15
C TYR A 205 -4.71 -1.97 -13.21
N PHE A 206 -4.59 -0.73 -13.69
CA PHE A 206 -5.50 -0.14 -14.67
C PHE A 206 -5.10 -0.35 -16.14
N SER A 207 -3.97 -1.02 -16.41
CA SER A 207 -3.46 -1.28 -17.77
C SER A 207 -4.10 -2.50 -18.46
#